data_e4fd432f6bf3683684324c87f3c64446
#
_entry.id   e4fd432f6bf3683684324c87f3c64446
#
_cell.length_a   1.000
_cell.length_b   1.000
_cell.length_c   1.000
_cell.angle_alpha   90.00
_cell.angle_beta   90.00
_cell.angle_gamma   90.00
#
_symmetry.space_group_name_H-M   'P 1'
#
loop_
_entity.id
_entity.type
_entity.pdbx_description
1 polymer ?
#
loop_
_entity_poly.entity_id
_entity_poly.type
_entity_poly.pdbx_seq_one_letter_code
_entity_poly.pdbx_strand_id
1 'polypeptide(L)'
;MTGASTHPGKFGFVSLHNILAGGYTGGLYGTNLQGETVLGVKTVADIAELPDDKIDLVFVCTPASANPDLLRACAAKGVKAAFLTSAGYGEAGEEGKKSELELIALADELGILLAGPNGQGVVSTPAKLCAQIVAPYPPPGRIGVASQSGNFVSSFMNYARATGVGISRAVSAGNAAAVTVADYLDFYADDPATSVGLAYVEGIADGRTLMTRLASVAARKPLVLVKGGATEGGAKAAASHTGALAANDKVFDGFCRAAGITRAATVEEAFEAAATFATQPLPAGPNVVVMTTAGGWGVVTSDAITRDGQLNLMELPDDLRRMIDTKLPPRWSKGNPVDCAGGETRDTIPEVLEMIATHPDVHAIIYLGIGIQSNQARLMREGGFHPDHGLDRIVAYHERQDERFAEAAH
;
A
#
# COMPACT_ATOMS: atom_id res chain seq x y z
N MET A 1 17.99 -4.05 17.83
CA MET A 1 17.01 -3.04 18.26
C MET A 1 17.51 -2.36 19.53
N THR A 2 17.46 -1.04 19.62
CA THR A 2 17.88 -0.28 20.81
C THR A 2 16.69 0.29 21.56
N GLY A 3 16.82 0.44 22.88
CA GLY A 3 15.73 0.91 23.74
C GLY A 3 14.63 -0.10 23.96
N ALA A 4 14.93 -1.41 23.91
CA ALA A 4 13.98 -2.46 24.30
C ALA A 4 13.45 -2.20 25.71
N SER A 5 12.19 -2.45 25.97
CA SER A 5 11.53 -2.13 27.23
C SER A 5 10.63 -3.26 27.67
N THR A 6 10.59 -3.53 28.99
CA THR A 6 9.62 -4.44 29.60
C THR A 6 8.23 -3.81 29.75
N HIS A 7 8.12 -2.47 29.59
CA HIS A 7 6.86 -1.74 29.76
C HIS A 7 6.02 -1.75 28.47
N PRO A 8 4.78 -2.34 28.45
CA PRO A 8 3.97 -2.52 27.25
C PRO A 8 3.56 -1.24 26.50
N GLY A 9 3.54 -0.09 27.19
CA GLY A 9 3.19 1.21 26.60
C GLY A 9 4.35 1.92 25.88
N LYS A 10 5.55 1.36 25.90
CA LYS A 10 6.72 1.97 25.24
C LYS A 10 6.98 1.40 23.86
N PHE A 11 7.44 2.23 22.93
CA PHE A 11 7.79 1.83 21.56
C PHE A 11 8.75 0.63 21.53
N GLY A 12 9.75 0.62 22.42
CA GLY A 12 10.69 -0.48 22.51
C GLY A 12 10.07 -1.83 22.88
N PHE A 13 8.96 -1.87 23.62
CA PHE A 13 8.20 -3.09 23.84
C PHE A 13 7.39 -3.48 22.60
N VAL A 14 6.61 -2.52 22.09
CA VAL A 14 5.70 -2.77 20.95
C VAL A 14 6.47 -3.22 19.71
N SER A 15 7.58 -2.56 19.41
CA SER A 15 8.39 -2.92 18.23
C SER A 15 9.03 -4.31 18.37
N LEU A 16 9.55 -4.64 19.55
CA LEU A 16 10.12 -5.97 19.77
C LEU A 16 9.04 -7.05 19.66
N HIS A 17 7.86 -6.80 20.25
CA HIS A 17 6.70 -7.67 20.10
C HIS A 17 6.34 -7.86 18.62
N ASN A 18 6.29 -6.78 17.84
CA ASN A 18 5.91 -6.82 16.44
C ASN A 18 6.91 -7.60 15.57
N ILE A 19 8.21 -7.46 15.85
CA ILE A 19 9.25 -8.24 15.16
C ILE A 19 9.06 -9.74 15.44
N LEU A 20 8.85 -10.11 16.71
CA LEU A 20 8.66 -11.51 17.12
C LEU A 20 7.34 -12.09 16.56
N ALA A 21 6.24 -11.35 16.71
CA ALA A 21 4.92 -11.76 16.23
C ALA A 21 4.84 -11.84 14.69
N GLY A 22 5.62 -11.02 13.99
CA GLY A 22 5.77 -11.11 12.52
C GLY A 22 6.50 -12.35 12.03
N GLY A 23 7.09 -13.12 12.95
CA GLY A 23 7.78 -14.38 12.63
C GLY A 23 9.17 -14.18 12.02
N TYR A 24 9.84 -13.05 12.33
CA TYR A 24 11.21 -12.81 11.88
C TYR A 24 12.16 -13.90 12.35
N THR A 25 12.95 -14.45 11.44
CA THR A 25 13.85 -15.60 11.70
C THR A 25 15.33 -15.25 11.63
N GLY A 26 15.66 -13.97 11.34
CA GLY A 26 17.04 -13.49 11.37
C GLY A 26 17.58 -13.27 12.78
N GLY A 27 18.84 -12.90 12.87
CA GLY A 27 19.46 -12.52 14.16
C GLY A 27 18.75 -11.30 14.76
N LEU A 28 18.29 -11.41 15.99
CA LEU A 28 17.60 -10.34 16.71
C LEU A 28 18.29 -10.08 18.05
N TYR A 29 18.86 -8.89 18.17
CA TYR A 29 19.54 -8.42 19.37
C TYR A 29 18.82 -7.20 19.95
N GLY A 30 18.86 -7.05 21.27
CA GLY A 30 18.23 -5.93 21.96
C GLY A 30 19.22 -5.23 22.93
N THR A 31 19.06 -3.90 23.07
CA THR A 31 19.69 -3.19 24.19
C THR A 31 18.64 -2.62 25.14
N ASN A 32 18.93 -2.71 26.43
CA ASN A 32 18.14 -2.17 27.54
C ASN A 32 19.10 -1.75 28.64
N LEU A 33 18.99 -0.55 29.20
CA LEU A 33 19.94 0.00 30.17
C LEU A 33 20.20 -0.90 31.40
N GLN A 34 19.24 -1.74 31.76
CA GLN A 34 19.35 -2.68 32.88
C GLN A 34 19.75 -4.09 32.43
N GLY A 35 19.92 -4.35 31.12
CA GLY A 35 20.21 -5.67 30.58
C GLY A 35 19.11 -6.69 30.82
N GLU A 36 17.86 -6.24 30.96
CA GLU A 36 16.71 -7.12 31.26
C GLU A 36 16.36 -8.01 30.05
N THR A 37 15.78 -9.18 30.33
CA THR A 37 15.15 -10.00 29.28
C THR A 37 13.81 -9.41 28.92
N VAL A 38 13.60 -9.03 27.67
CA VAL A 38 12.36 -8.45 27.15
C VAL A 38 11.71 -9.42 26.16
N LEU A 39 10.49 -9.88 26.43
CA LEU A 39 9.75 -10.84 25.60
C LEU A 39 10.57 -12.09 25.20
N GLY A 40 11.42 -12.57 26.12
CA GLY A 40 12.29 -13.73 25.88
C GLY A 40 13.61 -13.41 25.18
N VAL A 41 13.82 -12.18 24.71
CA VAL A 41 15.08 -11.73 24.12
C VAL A 41 16.00 -11.21 25.23
N LYS A 42 17.17 -11.82 25.38
CA LYS A 42 18.22 -11.32 26.27
C LYS A 42 18.77 -10.03 25.70
N THR A 43 18.81 -8.96 26.51
CA THR A 43 19.38 -7.69 26.10
C THR A 43 20.71 -7.44 26.81
N VAL A 44 21.49 -6.53 26.25
CA VAL A 44 22.73 -5.98 26.85
C VAL A 44 22.51 -4.50 27.15
N ALA A 45 23.36 -3.91 28.00
CA ALA A 45 23.23 -2.51 28.35
C ALA A 45 23.67 -1.59 27.20
N ASP A 46 24.71 -1.95 26.47
CA ASP A 46 25.29 -1.17 25.39
C ASP A 46 25.43 -2.01 24.11
N ILE A 47 25.40 -1.33 22.97
CA ILE A 47 25.57 -1.96 21.65
C ILE A 47 26.98 -2.57 21.50
N ALA A 48 27.98 -2.01 22.18
CA ALA A 48 29.34 -2.53 22.20
C ALA A 48 29.44 -3.95 22.78
N GLU A 49 28.51 -4.33 23.66
CA GLU A 49 28.44 -5.65 24.28
C GLU A 49 27.79 -6.73 23.38
N LEU A 50 27.19 -6.31 22.26
CA LEU A 50 26.61 -7.27 21.31
C LEU A 50 27.71 -8.14 20.69
N PRO A 51 27.37 -9.39 20.27
CA PRO A 51 28.29 -10.23 19.52
C PRO A 51 28.86 -9.52 18.29
N ASP A 52 30.05 -9.94 17.83
CA ASP A 52 30.70 -9.41 16.62
C ASP A 52 30.07 -9.98 15.33
N ASP A 53 28.78 -10.22 15.38
CA ASP A 53 27.99 -10.61 14.22
C ASP A 53 27.70 -9.41 13.33
N LYS A 54 27.45 -9.67 12.05
CA LYS A 54 27.02 -8.64 11.13
C LYS A 54 25.64 -8.13 11.50
N ILE A 55 25.54 -6.85 11.84
CA ILE A 55 24.29 -6.14 12.10
C ILE A 55 23.93 -5.32 10.86
N ASP A 56 22.85 -5.71 10.16
CA ASP A 56 22.43 -5.03 8.92
C ASP A 56 21.63 -3.76 9.20
N LEU A 57 20.79 -3.76 10.25
CA LEU A 57 19.90 -2.66 10.59
C LEU A 57 19.80 -2.47 12.09
N VAL A 58 19.90 -1.25 12.57
CA VAL A 58 19.55 -0.89 13.95
C VAL A 58 18.22 -0.14 13.96
N PHE A 59 17.23 -0.69 14.64
CA PHE A 59 15.93 -0.05 14.88
C PHE A 59 15.97 0.68 16.22
N VAL A 60 15.81 2.00 16.19
CA VAL A 60 16.13 2.90 17.32
C VAL A 60 14.87 3.39 18.01
N CYS A 61 14.69 3.00 19.27
CA CYS A 61 13.60 3.44 20.16
C CYS A 61 14.14 4.21 21.40
N THR A 62 15.30 4.80 21.29
CA THR A 62 15.91 5.64 22.34
C THR A 62 15.49 7.10 22.20
N PRO A 63 15.57 7.91 23.27
CA PRO A 63 15.35 9.35 23.18
C PRO A 63 16.31 10.03 22.19
N ALA A 64 15.88 11.14 21.58
CA ALA A 64 16.67 11.88 20.59
C ALA A 64 18.07 12.27 21.09
N SER A 65 18.19 12.66 22.35
CA SER A 65 19.48 13.05 22.97
C SER A 65 20.53 11.94 23.02
N ALA A 66 20.13 10.68 22.95
CA ALA A 66 21.04 9.54 22.98
C ALA A 66 21.50 9.12 21.56
N ASN A 67 20.85 9.59 20.50
CA ASN A 67 21.08 9.09 19.14
C ASN A 67 22.49 9.40 18.60
N PRO A 68 23.14 10.57 18.84
CA PRO A 68 24.49 10.81 18.33
C PRO A 68 25.52 9.79 18.84
N ASP A 69 25.52 9.51 20.14
CA ASP A 69 26.45 8.53 20.73
C ASP A 69 26.10 7.10 20.31
N LEU A 70 24.81 6.79 20.17
CA LEU A 70 24.34 5.52 19.64
C LEU A 70 24.82 5.29 18.20
N LEU A 71 24.76 6.30 17.31
CA LEU A 71 25.25 6.16 15.94
C LEU A 71 26.77 5.91 15.89
N ARG A 72 27.54 6.57 16.76
CA ARG A 72 28.99 6.31 16.89
C ARG A 72 29.26 4.85 17.32
N ALA A 73 28.51 4.37 18.31
CA ALA A 73 28.63 2.98 18.76
C ALA A 73 28.20 1.99 17.65
N CYS A 74 27.15 2.30 16.89
CA CYS A 74 26.72 1.53 15.73
C CYS A 74 27.82 1.45 14.66
N ALA A 75 28.43 2.59 14.33
CA ALA A 75 29.51 2.65 13.34
C ALA A 75 30.73 1.81 13.77
N ALA A 76 31.12 1.87 15.06
CA ALA A 76 32.20 1.05 15.61
C ALA A 76 31.93 -0.46 15.50
N LYS A 77 30.65 -0.88 15.51
CA LYS A 77 30.21 -2.27 15.25
C LYS A 77 29.99 -2.58 13.75
N GLY A 78 30.31 -1.65 12.85
CA GLY A 78 30.18 -1.85 11.40
C GLY A 78 28.76 -1.76 10.86
N VAL A 79 27.79 -1.28 11.64
CA VAL A 79 26.40 -1.06 11.22
C VAL A 79 26.35 -0.06 10.08
N LYS A 80 25.55 -0.34 9.04
CA LYS A 80 25.41 0.50 7.84
C LYS A 80 24.04 1.16 7.68
N ALA A 81 23.05 0.77 8.47
CA ALA A 81 21.71 1.36 8.41
C ALA A 81 21.08 1.50 9.80
N ALA A 82 20.41 2.63 10.02
CA ALA A 82 19.66 2.91 11.24
C ALA A 82 18.27 3.48 10.89
N PHE A 83 17.23 2.98 11.54
CA PHE A 83 15.88 3.52 11.46
C PHE A 83 15.50 4.15 12.80
N LEU A 84 15.21 5.45 12.83
CA LEU A 84 14.93 6.20 14.04
C LEU A 84 13.44 6.47 14.22
N THR A 85 12.89 5.99 15.35
CA THR A 85 11.51 6.32 15.75
C THR A 85 11.43 7.57 16.63
N SER A 86 12.57 8.05 17.11
CA SER A 86 12.65 9.19 18.02
C SER A 86 12.10 10.47 17.39
N ALA A 87 11.19 11.14 18.09
CA ALA A 87 10.73 12.50 17.80
C ALA A 87 11.62 13.54 18.53
N GLY A 88 11.40 14.83 18.25
CA GLY A 88 12.12 15.96 18.83
C GLY A 88 13.14 16.57 17.87
N TYR A 89 12.95 16.36 16.56
CA TYR A 89 13.79 16.87 15.48
C TYR A 89 13.08 17.98 14.69
N GLY A 90 13.12 17.97 13.36
CA GLY A 90 12.56 19.02 12.52
C GLY A 90 11.10 19.38 12.79
N GLU A 91 10.29 18.43 13.22
CA GLU A 91 8.89 18.65 13.63
C GLU A 91 8.74 19.41 14.94
N ALA A 92 9.80 19.50 15.75
CA ALA A 92 9.81 20.22 17.03
C ALA A 92 10.24 21.69 16.90
N GLY A 93 10.45 22.21 15.68
CA GLY A 93 10.82 23.61 15.41
C GLY A 93 12.32 23.80 15.13
N GLU A 94 12.79 25.04 15.16
CA GLU A 94 14.13 25.43 14.70
C GLU A 94 15.28 24.71 15.40
N GLU A 95 15.24 24.58 16.73
CA GLU A 95 16.27 23.85 17.49
C GLU A 95 16.27 22.35 17.14
N GLY A 96 15.08 21.77 16.99
CA GLY A 96 14.94 20.40 16.53
C GLY A 96 15.46 20.21 15.11
N LYS A 97 15.22 21.16 14.21
CA LYS A 97 15.74 21.14 12.84
C LYS A 97 17.27 21.22 12.81
N LYS A 98 17.86 22.03 13.67
CA LYS A 98 19.32 22.10 13.81
C LYS A 98 19.89 20.74 14.26
N SER A 99 19.30 20.16 15.31
CA SER A 99 19.72 18.84 15.81
C SER A 99 19.54 17.73 14.75
N GLU A 100 18.50 17.81 13.89
CA GLU A 100 18.29 16.92 12.77
C GLU A 100 19.42 17.00 11.75
N LEU A 101 19.80 18.22 11.35
CA LEU A 101 20.89 18.44 10.39
C LEU A 101 22.25 17.98 10.94
N GLU A 102 22.52 18.22 12.22
CA GLU A 102 23.73 17.73 12.88
C GLU A 102 23.76 16.19 12.91
N LEU A 103 22.62 15.54 13.16
CA LEU A 103 22.51 14.08 13.17
C LEU A 103 22.71 13.47 11.78
N ILE A 104 22.16 14.10 10.73
CA ILE A 104 22.36 13.68 9.33
C ILE A 104 23.85 13.76 8.97
N ALA A 105 24.50 14.90 9.25
CA ALA A 105 25.91 15.09 8.97
C ALA A 105 26.78 14.04 9.69
N LEU A 106 26.45 13.72 10.94
CA LEU A 106 27.12 12.65 11.68
C LEU A 106 26.90 11.27 11.05
N ALA A 107 25.68 10.95 10.63
CA ALA A 107 25.38 9.67 9.98
C ALA A 107 26.16 9.52 8.66
N ASP A 108 26.24 10.60 7.86
CA ASP A 108 27.01 10.64 6.62
C ASP A 108 28.53 10.44 6.89
N GLU A 109 29.08 11.13 7.89
CA GLU A 109 30.48 10.96 8.32
C GLU A 109 30.78 9.52 8.74
N LEU A 110 29.84 8.88 9.45
CA LEU A 110 29.95 7.50 9.92
C LEU A 110 29.63 6.45 8.85
N GLY A 111 29.15 6.85 7.68
CA GLY A 111 28.73 5.97 6.60
C GLY A 111 27.52 5.10 6.97
N ILE A 112 26.58 5.65 7.75
CA ILE A 112 25.33 5.02 8.17
C ILE A 112 24.17 5.61 7.37
N LEU A 113 23.42 4.78 6.65
CA LEU A 113 22.16 5.15 6.01
C LEU A 113 21.12 5.42 7.09
N LEU A 114 20.69 6.69 7.23
CA LEU A 114 19.78 7.13 8.27
C LEU A 114 18.35 7.28 7.75
N ALA A 115 17.43 6.45 8.25
CA ALA A 115 15.99 6.50 7.98
C ALA A 115 15.22 7.13 9.16
N GLY A 116 14.21 7.93 8.87
CA GLY A 116 13.52 8.76 9.85
C GLY A 116 14.14 10.17 9.91
N PRO A 117 14.24 10.80 11.08
CA PRO A 117 13.67 10.43 12.38
C PRO A 117 12.14 10.54 12.42
N ASN A 118 11.54 10.33 13.59
CA ASN A 118 10.09 10.43 13.79
C ASN A 118 9.28 9.46 12.91
N GLY A 119 9.90 8.33 12.51
CA GLY A 119 9.24 7.30 11.72
C GLY A 119 8.51 6.26 12.59
N GLN A 120 7.43 5.67 12.09
CA GLN A 120 6.73 4.59 12.82
C GLN A 120 7.39 3.22 12.62
N GLY A 121 8.14 3.04 11.55
CA GLY A 121 8.85 1.79 11.33
C GLY A 121 8.93 1.34 9.88
N VAL A 122 9.44 0.12 9.73
CA VAL A 122 9.64 -0.56 8.46
C VAL A 122 9.08 -1.98 8.51
N VAL A 123 8.40 -2.37 7.45
CA VAL A 123 7.85 -3.71 7.24
C VAL A 123 8.42 -4.30 5.95
N SER A 124 8.80 -5.57 6.01
CA SER A 124 9.22 -6.37 4.87
C SER A 124 8.61 -7.75 5.00
N THR A 125 7.53 -8.03 4.29
CA THR A 125 6.85 -9.33 4.38
C THR A 125 7.70 -10.49 3.81
N PRO A 126 8.52 -10.31 2.74
CA PRO A 126 9.47 -11.35 2.32
C PRO A 126 10.49 -11.73 3.39
N ALA A 127 10.90 -10.78 4.23
CA ALA A 127 11.82 -11.03 5.35
C ALA A 127 11.08 -11.39 6.66
N LYS A 128 9.75 -11.39 6.67
CA LYS A 128 8.89 -11.51 7.87
C LYS A 128 9.25 -10.48 8.94
N LEU A 129 9.83 -9.35 8.53
CA LEU A 129 10.22 -8.27 9.43
C LEU A 129 9.07 -7.27 9.58
N CYS A 130 8.65 -7.07 10.83
CA CYS A 130 7.66 -6.07 11.20
C CYS A 130 8.25 -5.17 12.31
N ALA A 131 9.26 -4.39 11.96
CA ALA A 131 9.92 -3.47 12.89
C ALA A 131 9.16 -2.14 12.90
N GLN A 132 8.11 -2.03 13.71
CA GLN A 132 7.27 -0.84 13.80
C GLN A 132 6.66 -0.67 15.20
N ILE A 133 6.36 0.58 15.55
CA ILE A 133 5.82 0.98 16.86
C ILE A 133 4.29 0.84 16.96
N VAL A 134 3.61 0.38 15.91
CA VAL A 134 2.17 0.17 15.85
C VAL A 134 1.85 -1.17 15.17
N ALA A 135 0.67 -1.74 15.45
CA ALA A 135 0.03 -2.76 14.61
C ALA A 135 -0.76 -2.05 13.50
N PRO A 136 -1.21 -2.70 12.44
CA PRO A 136 -1.34 -4.13 12.21
C PRO A 136 -0.20 -4.78 11.43
N TYR A 137 -0.29 -6.12 11.26
CA TYR A 137 0.58 -6.90 10.38
C TYR A 137 -0.14 -7.11 9.03
N PRO A 138 0.39 -6.60 7.91
CA PRO A 138 -0.25 -6.81 6.62
C PRO A 138 0.00 -8.24 6.14
N PRO A 139 -0.92 -8.83 5.35
CA PRO A 139 -0.63 -10.06 4.64
C PRO A 139 0.50 -9.83 3.62
N PRO A 140 1.30 -10.88 3.30
CA PRO A 140 2.27 -10.81 2.22
C PRO A 140 1.59 -10.50 0.87
N GLY A 141 2.23 -9.67 0.06
CA GLY A 141 1.72 -9.30 -1.26
C GLY A 141 2.71 -8.47 -2.06
N ARG A 142 2.22 -7.63 -2.96
CA ARG A 142 3.04 -6.98 -3.97
C ARG A 142 3.00 -5.45 -3.94
N ILE A 143 2.30 -4.82 -2.99
CA ILE A 143 2.24 -3.37 -2.85
C ILE A 143 3.42 -2.89 -2.00
N GLY A 144 4.22 -1.95 -2.52
CA GLY A 144 5.25 -1.23 -1.78
C GLY A 144 4.73 0.11 -1.28
N VAL A 145 4.66 0.31 0.04
CA VAL A 145 4.14 1.53 0.67
C VAL A 145 5.28 2.41 1.19
N ALA A 146 5.31 3.68 0.79
CA ALA A 146 6.21 4.69 1.35
C ALA A 146 5.41 5.95 1.73
N SER A 147 5.46 6.38 2.98
CA SER A 147 4.63 7.48 3.46
C SER A 147 5.39 8.40 4.42
N GLN A 148 5.21 9.70 4.28
CA GLN A 148 5.67 10.67 5.28
C GLN A 148 4.80 10.60 6.55
N SER A 149 3.55 10.18 6.43
CA SER A 149 2.65 9.98 7.56
C SER A 149 2.62 8.51 8.00
N GLY A 150 2.95 8.27 9.27
CA GLY A 150 2.87 6.93 9.85
C GLY A 150 1.45 6.38 9.93
N ASN A 151 0.47 7.24 10.22
CA ASN A 151 -0.94 6.83 10.29
C ASN A 151 -1.45 6.31 8.95
N PHE A 152 -1.00 6.86 7.82
CA PHE A 152 -1.39 6.35 6.51
C PHE A 152 -0.75 4.99 6.20
N VAL A 153 0.49 4.74 6.66
CA VAL A 153 1.05 3.38 6.57
C VAL A 153 0.16 2.38 7.30
N SER A 154 -0.26 2.72 8.52
CA SER A 154 -1.18 1.87 9.29
C SER A 154 -2.54 1.69 8.61
N SER A 155 -3.08 2.75 8.00
CA SER A 155 -4.33 2.66 7.24
C SER A 155 -4.21 1.73 6.04
N PHE A 156 -3.15 1.85 5.23
CA PHE A 156 -2.90 0.95 4.10
C PHE A 156 -2.72 -0.50 4.54
N MET A 157 -2.04 -0.75 5.66
CA MET A 157 -1.92 -2.10 6.21
C MET A 157 -3.26 -2.66 6.69
N ASN A 158 -4.16 -1.82 7.21
CA ASN A 158 -5.53 -2.23 7.57
C ASN A 158 -6.37 -2.55 6.34
N TYR A 159 -6.30 -1.75 5.26
CA TYR A 159 -6.94 -2.08 3.99
C TYR A 159 -6.42 -3.39 3.42
N ALA A 160 -5.10 -3.62 3.45
CA ALA A 160 -4.50 -4.88 3.02
C ALA A 160 -5.08 -6.10 3.79
N ARG A 161 -5.28 -5.96 5.10
CA ARG A 161 -5.90 -7.00 5.92
C ARG A 161 -7.38 -7.21 5.60
N ALA A 162 -8.12 -6.14 5.37
CA ALA A 162 -9.55 -6.20 5.09
C ALA A 162 -9.85 -6.80 3.72
N THR A 163 -9.00 -6.53 2.73
CA THR A 163 -9.19 -6.97 1.34
C THR A 163 -8.45 -8.27 1.00
N GLY A 164 -7.42 -8.65 1.80
CA GLY A 164 -6.53 -9.75 1.46
C GLY A 164 -5.44 -9.39 0.44
N VAL A 165 -5.48 -8.19 -0.16
CA VAL A 165 -4.42 -7.73 -1.08
C VAL A 165 -3.22 -7.25 -0.28
N GLY A 166 -2.13 -7.99 -0.36
CA GLY A 166 -1.02 -7.85 0.56
C GLY A 166 0.03 -6.79 0.18
N ILE A 167 0.89 -6.53 1.16
CA ILE A 167 2.00 -5.58 1.08
C ILE A 167 3.33 -6.34 1.03
N SER A 168 4.24 -5.93 0.14
CA SER A 168 5.63 -6.43 0.09
C SER A 168 6.53 -5.68 1.07
N ARG A 169 6.46 -4.36 1.02
CA ARG A 169 7.26 -3.43 1.81
C ARG A 169 6.37 -2.30 2.32
N ALA A 170 6.62 -1.82 3.53
CA ALA A 170 6.01 -0.58 4.00
C ALA A 170 7.00 0.20 4.86
N VAL A 171 7.03 1.51 4.68
CA VAL A 171 7.86 2.40 5.48
C VAL A 171 7.11 3.69 5.82
N SER A 172 7.22 4.07 7.09
CA SER A 172 6.88 5.42 7.52
C SER A 172 8.18 6.24 7.58
N ALA A 173 8.37 7.09 6.59
CA ALA A 173 9.62 7.86 6.47
C ALA A 173 9.79 8.94 7.55
N GLY A 174 8.71 9.26 8.30
CA GLY A 174 8.76 10.33 9.30
C GLY A 174 9.14 11.67 8.68
N ASN A 175 10.10 12.36 9.27
CA ASN A 175 10.62 13.63 8.73
C ASN A 175 11.31 13.46 7.37
N ALA A 176 11.64 12.23 6.97
CA ALA A 176 12.32 11.92 5.72
C ALA A 176 13.59 12.76 5.51
N ALA A 177 14.36 12.91 6.58
CA ALA A 177 15.40 13.92 6.66
C ALA A 177 16.65 13.60 5.83
N ALA A 178 17.02 12.32 5.73
CA ALA A 178 18.10 11.83 4.88
C ALA A 178 17.55 10.87 3.81
N VAL A 179 16.96 9.74 4.22
CA VAL A 179 16.27 8.82 3.28
C VAL A 179 14.84 9.28 3.08
N THR A 180 14.51 9.63 1.85
CA THR A 180 13.20 10.22 1.47
C THR A 180 12.22 9.17 0.93
N VAL A 181 10.95 9.56 0.77
CA VAL A 181 9.94 8.72 0.10
C VAL A 181 10.39 8.31 -1.32
N ALA A 182 11.08 9.21 -2.04
CA ALA A 182 11.60 8.90 -3.37
C ALA A 182 12.68 7.81 -3.36
N ASP A 183 13.50 7.72 -2.31
CA ASP A 183 14.52 6.67 -2.18
C ASP A 183 13.88 5.29 -2.01
N TYR A 184 12.82 5.20 -1.21
CA TYR A 184 12.08 3.96 -1.05
C TYR A 184 11.37 3.55 -2.34
N LEU A 185 10.75 4.50 -3.05
CA LEU A 185 10.07 4.23 -4.31
C LEU A 185 11.05 3.79 -5.42
N ASP A 186 12.24 4.38 -5.48
CA ASP A 186 13.31 3.93 -6.37
C ASP A 186 13.71 2.48 -6.08
N PHE A 187 13.87 2.12 -4.81
CA PHE A 187 14.12 0.75 -4.40
C PHE A 187 12.96 -0.18 -4.80
N TYR A 188 11.69 0.24 -4.59
CA TYR A 188 10.53 -0.58 -4.96
C TYR A 188 10.42 -0.79 -6.48
N ALA A 189 10.86 0.18 -7.27
CA ALA A 189 10.86 0.05 -8.73
C ALA A 189 11.74 -1.11 -9.22
N ASP A 190 12.81 -1.44 -8.49
CA ASP A 190 13.72 -2.53 -8.83
C ASP A 190 13.49 -3.81 -8.00
N ASP A 191 12.70 -3.73 -6.91
CA ASP A 191 12.40 -4.87 -6.04
C ASP A 191 11.46 -5.89 -6.73
N PRO A 192 11.89 -7.15 -6.97
CA PRO A 192 11.05 -8.16 -7.61
C PRO A 192 9.83 -8.57 -6.76
N ALA A 193 9.86 -8.33 -5.45
CA ALA A 193 8.73 -8.59 -4.56
C ALA A 193 7.62 -7.54 -4.67
N THR A 194 7.91 -6.39 -5.30
CA THR A 194 6.98 -5.25 -5.41
C THR A 194 6.55 -5.07 -6.86
N SER A 195 5.25 -4.95 -7.14
CA SER A 195 4.72 -4.68 -8.48
C SER A 195 4.15 -3.27 -8.65
N VAL A 196 3.83 -2.58 -7.56
CA VAL A 196 3.29 -1.21 -7.57
C VAL A 196 3.80 -0.43 -6.37
N GLY A 197 4.15 0.83 -6.58
CA GLY A 197 4.44 1.79 -5.52
C GLY A 197 3.18 2.53 -5.08
N LEU A 198 2.97 2.67 -3.77
CA LEU A 198 1.91 3.46 -3.17
C LEU A 198 2.53 4.44 -2.19
N ALA A 199 2.32 5.74 -2.39
CA ALA A 199 2.94 6.72 -1.52
C ALA A 199 2.01 7.85 -1.09
N TYR A 200 2.28 8.36 0.12
CA TYR A 200 1.73 9.61 0.63
C TYR A 200 2.85 10.63 0.79
N VAL A 201 2.65 11.82 0.24
CA VAL A 201 3.59 12.94 0.32
C VAL A 201 2.87 14.22 0.74
N GLU A 202 3.44 14.98 1.67
CA GLU A 202 2.87 16.26 2.14
C GLU A 202 3.89 17.40 2.12
N GLY A 203 5.11 17.16 2.57
CA GLY A 203 6.22 18.12 2.53
C GLY A 203 7.14 17.88 1.35
N ILE A 204 7.29 18.86 0.45
CA ILE A 204 8.13 18.77 -0.72
C ILE A 204 9.18 19.90 -0.65
N ALA A 205 10.40 19.55 -0.23
CA ALA A 205 11.49 20.52 -0.12
C ALA A 205 12.09 20.87 -1.49
N ASP A 206 12.38 19.88 -2.32
CA ASP A 206 12.84 20.03 -3.70
C ASP A 206 11.87 19.34 -4.67
N GLY A 207 10.93 20.12 -5.19
CA GLY A 207 9.90 19.61 -6.10
C GLY A 207 10.48 19.13 -7.44
N ARG A 208 11.54 19.73 -7.95
CA ARG A 208 12.14 19.34 -9.24
C ARG A 208 12.81 17.97 -9.12
N THR A 209 13.64 17.77 -8.12
CA THR A 209 14.31 16.49 -7.88
C THR A 209 13.28 15.40 -7.60
N LEU A 210 12.29 15.67 -6.74
CA LEU A 210 11.21 14.71 -6.45
C LEU A 210 10.48 14.30 -7.73
N MET A 211 10.02 15.27 -8.55
CA MET A 211 9.30 15.00 -9.79
C MET A 211 10.13 14.17 -10.78
N THR A 212 11.42 14.48 -10.93
CA THR A 212 12.32 13.73 -11.82
C THR A 212 12.43 12.27 -11.38
N ARG A 213 12.59 12.05 -10.09
CA ARG A 213 12.70 10.69 -9.53
C ARG A 213 11.39 9.92 -9.63
N LEU A 214 10.26 10.53 -9.29
CA LEU A 214 8.94 9.90 -9.41
C LEU A 214 8.60 9.52 -10.86
N ALA A 215 8.95 10.36 -11.84
CA ALA A 215 8.80 10.02 -13.26
C ALA A 215 9.65 8.80 -13.65
N SER A 216 10.90 8.72 -13.15
CA SER A 216 11.77 7.54 -13.37
C SER A 216 11.18 6.27 -12.74
N VAL A 217 10.59 6.36 -11.57
CA VAL A 217 9.89 5.23 -10.91
C VAL A 217 8.69 4.80 -11.75
N ALA A 218 7.83 5.75 -12.14
CA ALA A 218 6.60 5.47 -12.90
C ALA A 218 6.88 4.84 -14.27
N ALA A 219 8.02 5.14 -14.88
CA ALA A 219 8.46 4.52 -16.13
C ALA A 219 8.84 3.03 -15.98
N ARG A 220 9.11 2.56 -14.75
CA ARG A 220 9.51 1.17 -14.45
C ARG A 220 8.39 0.33 -13.87
N LYS A 221 7.55 0.92 -13.01
CA LYS A 221 6.42 0.25 -12.35
C LYS A 221 5.27 1.23 -12.09
N PRO A 222 4.02 0.78 -12.06
CA PRO A 222 2.89 1.60 -11.64
C PRO A 222 3.16 2.29 -10.31
N LEU A 223 2.78 3.57 -10.25
CA LEU A 223 2.94 4.40 -9.06
C LEU A 223 1.63 5.10 -8.74
N VAL A 224 1.16 4.95 -7.51
CA VAL A 224 -0.04 5.61 -6.99
C VAL A 224 0.36 6.60 -5.90
N LEU A 225 -0.10 7.85 -6.00
CA LEU A 225 0.24 8.92 -5.07
C LEU A 225 -1.01 9.55 -4.44
N VAL A 226 -0.93 9.75 -3.14
CA VAL A 226 -1.80 10.69 -2.40
C VAL A 226 -0.97 11.88 -1.97
N LYS A 227 -1.44 13.09 -2.27
CA LYS A 227 -0.77 14.33 -1.85
C LYS A 227 -1.55 15.03 -0.76
N GLY A 228 -0.92 15.23 0.39
CA GLY A 228 -1.42 16.13 1.43
C GLY A 228 -1.36 17.60 1.01
N GLY A 229 -2.23 18.43 1.57
CA GLY A 229 -2.20 19.86 1.30
C GLY A 229 -2.67 20.26 -0.11
N ALA A 230 -3.62 19.52 -0.70
CA ALA A 230 -4.18 19.81 -2.01
C ALA A 230 -5.08 21.08 -2.02
N THR A 231 -5.69 21.44 -0.90
CA THR A 231 -6.53 22.63 -0.73
C THR A 231 -5.82 23.68 0.12
N GLU A 232 -6.31 24.93 0.10
CA GLU A 232 -5.73 25.99 0.93
C GLU A 232 -5.74 25.64 2.43
N GLY A 233 -6.85 25.08 2.93
CA GLY A 233 -6.94 24.61 4.31
C GLY A 233 -6.00 23.45 4.62
N GLY A 234 -5.91 22.47 3.71
CA GLY A 234 -4.97 21.36 3.79
C GLY A 234 -3.52 21.81 3.72
N ALA A 235 -3.20 22.80 2.88
CA ALA A 235 -1.86 23.36 2.76
C ALA A 235 -1.41 24.06 4.06
N LYS A 236 -2.29 24.81 4.72
CA LYS A 236 -2.03 25.41 6.05
C LYS A 236 -1.78 24.33 7.11
N ALA A 237 -2.59 23.27 7.10
CA ALA A 237 -2.43 22.15 8.03
C ALA A 237 -1.11 21.41 7.80
N ALA A 238 -0.77 21.10 6.55
CA ALA A 238 0.49 20.44 6.18
C ALA A 238 1.71 21.28 6.57
N ALA A 239 1.70 22.59 6.32
CA ALA A 239 2.78 23.50 6.72
C ALA A 239 2.99 23.53 8.24
N SER A 240 1.91 23.48 9.01
CA SER A 240 1.98 23.41 10.47
C SER A 240 2.50 22.08 11.00
N HIS A 241 2.28 21.00 10.24
CA HIS A 241 2.68 19.63 10.63
C HIS A 241 4.11 19.30 10.24
N THR A 242 4.55 19.70 9.04
CA THR A 242 5.86 19.31 8.48
C THR A 242 6.89 20.44 8.48
N GLY A 243 6.48 21.67 8.75
CA GLY A 243 7.33 22.88 8.61
C GLY A 243 7.68 23.20 7.15
N ALA A 244 7.18 22.45 6.17
CA ALA A 244 7.43 22.66 4.76
C ALA A 244 6.22 23.31 4.05
N LEU A 245 6.50 24.20 3.08
CA LEU A 245 5.45 24.77 2.24
C LEU A 245 4.86 23.69 1.32
N ALA A 246 3.53 23.62 1.26
CA ALA A 246 2.85 22.74 0.32
C ALA A 246 3.09 23.24 -1.11
N ALA A 247 3.51 22.34 -1.99
CA ALA A 247 3.67 22.62 -3.41
C ALA A 247 2.32 22.95 -4.07
N ASN A 248 2.35 23.77 -5.14
CA ASN A 248 1.15 24.11 -5.91
C ASN A 248 0.48 22.85 -6.46
N ASP A 249 -0.75 22.61 -6.05
CA ASP A 249 -1.47 21.37 -6.33
C ASP A 249 -1.76 21.15 -7.81
N LYS A 250 -2.05 22.24 -8.58
CA LYS A 250 -2.27 22.16 -10.03
C LYS A 250 -1.01 21.75 -10.79
N VAL A 251 0.16 22.22 -10.34
CA VAL A 251 1.46 21.84 -10.92
C VAL A 251 1.73 20.37 -10.63
N PHE A 252 1.50 19.93 -9.40
CA PHE A 252 1.69 18.52 -9.01
C PHE A 252 0.75 17.60 -9.79
N ASP A 253 -0.51 17.97 -9.95
CA ASP A 253 -1.50 17.22 -10.71
C ASP A 253 -1.12 17.11 -12.21
N GLY A 254 -0.73 18.23 -12.82
CA GLY A 254 -0.25 18.24 -14.21
C GLY A 254 1.00 17.37 -14.41
N PHE A 255 1.91 17.37 -13.42
CA PHE A 255 3.07 16.49 -13.43
C PHE A 255 2.65 15.01 -13.35
N CYS A 256 1.78 14.62 -12.41
CA CYS A 256 1.33 13.24 -12.31
C CYS A 256 0.74 12.73 -13.63
N ARG A 257 -0.10 13.52 -14.28
CA ARG A 257 -0.64 13.18 -15.61
C ARG A 257 0.45 13.01 -16.67
N ALA A 258 1.40 13.93 -16.72
CA ALA A 258 2.48 13.89 -17.71
C ALA A 258 3.44 12.70 -17.50
N ALA A 259 3.62 12.27 -16.26
CA ALA A 259 4.50 11.16 -15.90
C ALA A 259 3.78 9.78 -15.86
N GLY A 260 2.48 9.71 -16.14
CA GLY A 260 1.70 8.46 -16.05
C GLY A 260 1.53 7.95 -14.61
N ILE A 261 1.52 8.86 -13.64
CA ILE A 261 1.34 8.54 -12.22
C ILE A 261 -0.14 8.63 -11.88
N THR A 262 -0.68 7.59 -11.28
CA THR A 262 -2.04 7.59 -10.76
C THR A 262 -2.12 8.45 -9.51
N ARG A 263 -2.83 9.56 -9.58
CA ARG A 263 -3.09 10.42 -8.43
C ARG A 263 -4.46 10.11 -7.85
N ALA A 264 -4.50 9.70 -6.58
CA ALA A 264 -5.74 9.45 -5.85
C ALA A 264 -6.10 10.65 -4.95
N ALA A 265 -7.40 10.91 -4.83
CA ALA A 265 -7.91 11.98 -3.99
C ALA A 265 -8.04 11.55 -2.52
N THR A 266 -8.29 10.26 -2.28
CA THR A 266 -8.45 9.68 -0.94
C THR A 266 -7.50 8.51 -0.71
N VAL A 267 -7.39 8.09 0.54
CA VAL A 267 -6.57 6.94 0.95
C VAL A 267 -7.18 5.63 0.44
N GLU A 268 -8.50 5.55 0.43
CA GLU A 268 -9.28 4.43 -0.11
C GLU A 268 -9.01 4.26 -1.60
N GLU A 269 -9.24 5.31 -2.40
CA GLU A 269 -8.96 5.28 -3.85
C GLU A 269 -7.51 4.89 -4.15
N ALA A 270 -6.57 5.39 -3.36
CA ALA A 270 -5.17 5.07 -3.53
C ALA A 270 -4.88 3.58 -3.29
N PHE A 271 -5.47 3.01 -2.24
CA PHE A 271 -5.29 1.58 -1.97
C PHE A 271 -5.98 0.72 -3.03
N GLU A 272 -7.20 1.06 -3.45
CA GLU A 272 -7.94 0.34 -4.50
C GLU A 272 -7.20 0.36 -5.84
N ALA A 273 -6.65 1.52 -6.23
CA ALA A 273 -5.82 1.63 -7.43
C ALA A 273 -4.55 0.77 -7.32
N ALA A 274 -3.84 0.84 -6.18
CA ALA A 274 -2.66 0.02 -5.95
C ALA A 274 -2.99 -1.48 -5.91
N ALA A 275 -4.12 -1.87 -5.31
CA ALA A 275 -4.60 -3.24 -5.29
C ALA A 275 -4.90 -3.76 -6.71
N THR A 276 -5.52 -2.93 -7.55
CA THR A 276 -5.77 -3.25 -8.95
C THR A 276 -4.46 -3.50 -9.70
N PHE A 277 -3.48 -2.60 -9.60
CA PHE A 277 -2.15 -2.80 -10.21
C PHE A 277 -1.38 -4.01 -9.66
N ALA A 278 -1.64 -4.39 -8.40
CA ALA A 278 -0.97 -5.52 -7.77
C ALA A 278 -1.55 -6.88 -8.18
N THR A 279 -2.83 -6.92 -8.59
CA THR A 279 -3.60 -8.15 -8.81
C THR A 279 -4.05 -8.35 -10.24
N GLN A 280 -4.02 -7.30 -11.07
CA GLN A 280 -4.47 -7.37 -12.46
C GLN A 280 -3.31 -7.08 -13.43
N PRO A 281 -3.30 -7.68 -14.63
CA PRO A 281 -2.38 -7.28 -15.69
C PRO A 281 -2.71 -5.86 -16.17
N LEU A 282 -1.72 -5.16 -16.68
CA LEU A 282 -1.93 -3.86 -17.30
C LEU A 282 -2.69 -4.03 -18.63
N PRO A 283 -3.72 -3.19 -18.92
CA PRO A 283 -4.45 -3.26 -20.16
C PRO A 283 -3.56 -2.94 -21.37
N ALA A 284 -3.78 -3.64 -22.49
CA ALA A 284 -3.00 -3.43 -23.72
C ALA A 284 -3.35 -2.12 -24.47
N GLY A 285 -4.46 -1.50 -24.12
CA GLY A 285 -4.94 -0.26 -24.73
C GLY A 285 -6.22 0.28 -24.09
N PRO A 286 -6.88 1.26 -24.67
CA PRO A 286 -7.98 1.99 -24.05
C PRO A 286 -9.36 1.33 -24.20
N ASN A 287 -9.52 0.27 -25.02
CA ASN A 287 -10.81 -0.31 -25.31
C ASN A 287 -11.34 -1.12 -24.12
N VAL A 288 -12.47 -0.70 -23.59
CA VAL A 288 -13.09 -1.32 -22.42
C VAL A 288 -14.46 -1.86 -22.74
N VAL A 289 -14.74 -3.07 -22.29
CA VAL A 289 -16.09 -3.63 -22.24
C VAL A 289 -16.55 -3.67 -20.78
N VAL A 290 -17.73 -3.15 -20.52
CA VAL A 290 -18.41 -3.28 -19.22
C VAL A 290 -19.36 -4.45 -19.33
N MET A 291 -19.23 -5.43 -18.44
CA MET A 291 -20.17 -6.54 -18.31
C MET A 291 -20.86 -6.47 -16.94
N THR A 292 -22.17 -6.68 -16.90
CA THR A 292 -22.91 -6.54 -15.63
C THR A 292 -24.10 -7.47 -15.53
N THR A 293 -24.41 -7.90 -14.30
CA THR A 293 -25.69 -8.53 -13.92
C THR A 293 -26.65 -7.52 -13.28
N ALA A 294 -26.22 -6.25 -13.15
CA ALA A 294 -26.99 -5.16 -12.53
C ALA A 294 -26.97 -3.91 -13.44
N GLY A 295 -27.94 -3.78 -14.32
CA GLY A 295 -27.96 -2.79 -15.41
C GLY A 295 -27.68 -1.35 -14.97
N GLY A 296 -28.23 -0.90 -13.84
CA GLY A 296 -27.99 0.45 -13.32
C GLY A 296 -26.50 0.76 -13.04
N TRP A 297 -25.73 -0.23 -12.59
CA TRP A 297 -24.29 -0.06 -12.38
C TRP A 297 -23.55 0.07 -13.72
N GLY A 298 -23.99 -0.68 -14.74
CA GLY A 298 -23.45 -0.54 -16.09
C GLY A 298 -23.61 0.88 -16.64
N VAL A 299 -24.76 1.52 -16.40
CA VAL A 299 -25.01 2.91 -16.84
C VAL A 299 -24.04 3.87 -16.14
N VAL A 300 -23.95 3.82 -14.82
CA VAL A 300 -23.07 4.73 -14.03
C VAL A 300 -21.60 4.53 -14.41
N THR A 301 -21.18 3.29 -14.65
CA THR A 301 -19.80 2.98 -15.05
C THR A 301 -19.51 3.51 -16.46
N SER A 302 -20.45 3.38 -17.39
CA SER A 302 -20.34 3.95 -18.74
C SER A 302 -20.21 5.47 -18.72
N ASP A 303 -20.99 6.14 -17.87
CA ASP A 303 -20.90 7.58 -17.64
C ASP A 303 -19.52 7.99 -17.10
N ALA A 304 -18.97 7.21 -16.16
CA ALA A 304 -17.64 7.47 -15.59
C ALA A 304 -16.55 7.34 -16.65
N ILE A 305 -16.54 6.26 -17.44
CA ILE A 305 -15.59 6.02 -18.52
C ILE A 305 -15.65 7.15 -19.55
N THR A 306 -16.86 7.50 -19.98
CA THR A 306 -17.06 8.53 -21.02
C THR A 306 -16.65 9.93 -20.54
N ARG A 307 -16.90 10.24 -19.27
CA ARG A 307 -16.53 11.53 -18.66
C ARG A 307 -15.04 11.71 -18.49
N ASP A 308 -14.33 10.64 -18.13
CA ASP A 308 -12.87 10.67 -17.99
C ASP A 308 -12.17 10.85 -19.35
N GLY A 309 -12.70 10.22 -20.41
CA GLY A 309 -12.27 10.37 -21.79
C GLY A 309 -10.91 9.74 -22.12
N GLN A 310 -10.27 9.02 -21.19
CA GLN A 310 -9.02 8.30 -21.44
C GLN A 310 -9.26 6.85 -21.88
N LEU A 311 -10.38 6.27 -21.44
CA LEU A 311 -10.82 4.95 -21.87
C LEU A 311 -11.87 5.07 -22.96
N ASN A 312 -11.90 4.08 -23.84
CA ASN A 312 -12.88 3.97 -24.90
C ASN A 312 -13.92 2.90 -24.54
N LEU A 313 -15.15 3.32 -24.20
CA LEU A 313 -16.29 2.42 -24.11
C LEU A 313 -16.63 1.95 -25.52
N MET A 314 -15.97 0.88 -25.98
CA MET A 314 -15.99 0.45 -27.36
C MET A 314 -17.36 -0.09 -27.77
N GLU A 315 -17.75 0.09 -29.03
CA GLU A 315 -18.84 -0.68 -29.63
C GLU A 315 -18.43 -2.15 -29.75
N LEU A 316 -19.36 -3.05 -29.44
CA LEU A 316 -19.06 -4.48 -29.57
C LEU A 316 -18.91 -4.86 -31.04
N PRO A 317 -17.79 -5.51 -31.44
CA PRO A 317 -17.64 -6.08 -32.76
C PRO A 317 -18.79 -7.06 -33.10
N ASP A 318 -19.19 -7.10 -34.35
CA ASP A 318 -20.33 -7.92 -34.80
C ASP A 318 -20.15 -9.42 -34.55
N ASP A 319 -18.94 -9.92 -34.65
CA ASP A 319 -18.61 -11.32 -34.34
C ASP A 319 -18.71 -11.59 -32.83
N LEU A 320 -18.15 -10.73 -31.98
CA LEU A 320 -18.29 -10.86 -30.53
C LEU A 320 -19.75 -10.77 -30.10
N ARG A 321 -20.51 -9.81 -30.66
CA ARG A 321 -21.94 -9.69 -30.37
C ARG A 321 -22.71 -10.96 -30.74
N ARG A 322 -22.45 -11.56 -31.92
CA ARG A 322 -23.06 -12.82 -32.32
C ARG A 322 -22.68 -13.99 -31.40
N MET A 323 -21.44 -14.04 -30.93
CA MET A 323 -21.03 -15.07 -29.96
C MET A 323 -21.82 -14.93 -28.65
N ILE A 324 -21.91 -13.72 -28.11
CA ILE A 324 -22.67 -13.43 -26.88
C ILE A 324 -24.17 -13.74 -27.07
N ASP A 325 -24.74 -13.46 -28.23
CA ASP A 325 -26.14 -13.79 -28.56
C ASP A 325 -26.47 -15.28 -28.43
N THR A 326 -25.49 -16.15 -28.55
CA THR A 326 -25.71 -17.61 -28.37
C THR A 326 -25.83 -18.02 -26.91
N LYS A 327 -25.44 -17.15 -25.99
CA LYS A 327 -25.34 -17.46 -24.57
C LYS A 327 -26.31 -16.67 -23.69
N LEU A 328 -26.56 -15.41 -24.02
CA LEU A 328 -27.44 -14.55 -23.25
C LEU A 328 -28.86 -14.58 -23.79
N PRO A 329 -29.87 -14.31 -22.93
CA PRO A 329 -31.27 -14.27 -23.35
C PRO A 329 -31.51 -13.16 -24.38
N PRO A 330 -32.55 -13.29 -25.25
CA PRO A 330 -32.83 -12.33 -26.32
C PRO A 330 -32.94 -10.86 -25.86
N ARG A 331 -33.24 -10.65 -24.58
CA ARG A 331 -33.43 -9.32 -23.96
C ARG A 331 -32.16 -8.67 -23.41
N TRP A 332 -30.98 -9.28 -23.58
CA TRP A 332 -29.74 -8.63 -23.14
C TRP A 332 -29.49 -7.34 -23.96
N SER A 333 -28.66 -6.45 -23.47
CA SER A 333 -28.49 -5.07 -23.99
C SER A 333 -28.06 -4.94 -25.46
N LYS A 334 -27.56 -6.02 -26.10
CA LYS A 334 -27.01 -6.05 -27.47
C LYS A 334 -25.87 -5.10 -27.75
N GLY A 335 -25.28 -4.50 -26.73
CA GLY A 335 -24.20 -3.53 -26.81
C GLY A 335 -23.32 -3.52 -25.58
N ASN A 336 -22.47 -2.50 -25.48
CA ASN A 336 -21.66 -2.20 -24.31
C ASN A 336 -22.35 -1.07 -23.53
N PRO A 337 -22.69 -1.27 -22.25
CA PRO A 337 -22.46 -2.44 -21.40
C PRO A 337 -23.17 -3.72 -21.87
N VAL A 338 -22.50 -4.87 -21.67
CA VAL A 338 -23.10 -6.19 -21.79
C VAL A 338 -23.91 -6.44 -20.51
N ASP A 339 -25.18 -6.06 -20.54
CA ASP A 339 -26.13 -6.34 -19.46
C ASP A 339 -26.77 -7.72 -19.68
N CYS A 340 -26.48 -8.65 -18.78
CA CYS A 340 -26.98 -10.03 -18.83
C CYS A 340 -28.50 -10.14 -18.62
N ALA A 341 -29.17 -9.07 -18.22
CA ALA A 341 -30.62 -8.95 -18.05
C ALA A 341 -31.26 -9.98 -17.09
N GLY A 342 -30.51 -10.48 -16.11
CA GLY A 342 -30.99 -11.47 -15.13
C GLY A 342 -31.38 -12.79 -15.76
N GLY A 343 -30.84 -13.14 -16.90
CA GLY A 343 -31.10 -14.41 -17.60
C GLY A 343 -29.86 -15.31 -17.66
N GLU A 344 -28.81 -14.94 -16.93
CA GLU A 344 -27.60 -15.70 -16.82
C GLU A 344 -27.80 -16.96 -15.98
N THR A 345 -27.20 -18.04 -16.45
CA THR A 345 -26.96 -19.25 -15.66
C THR A 345 -25.56 -19.27 -15.13
N ARG A 346 -25.25 -20.18 -14.22
CA ARG A 346 -23.93 -20.32 -13.57
C ARG A 346 -22.73 -20.39 -14.50
N ASP A 347 -22.93 -21.03 -15.66
CA ASP A 347 -21.86 -21.27 -16.62
C ASP A 347 -21.86 -20.18 -17.71
N THR A 348 -22.94 -19.43 -17.86
CA THR A 348 -23.06 -18.38 -18.86
C THR A 348 -22.14 -17.19 -18.62
N ILE A 349 -22.00 -16.76 -17.37
CA ILE A 349 -21.17 -15.59 -17.02
C ILE A 349 -19.68 -15.85 -17.32
N PRO A 350 -19.06 -16.94 -16.84
CA PRO A 350 -17.67 -17.28 -17.20
C PRO A 350 -17.47 -17.42 -18.70
N GLU A 351 -18.37 -18.07 -19.41
CA GLU A 351 -18.28 -18.25 -20.87
C GLU A 351 -18.33 -16.91 -21.62
N VAL A 352 -19.24 -16.01 -21.25
CA VAL A 352 -19.33 -14.68 -21.87
C VAL A 352 -18.11 -13.83 -21.51
N LEU A 353 -17.62 -13.90 -20.26
CA LEU A 353 -16.39 -13.22 -19.85
C LEU A 353 -15.20 -13.69 -20.69
N GLU A 354 -15.04 -15.00 -20.87
CA GLU A 354 -13.97 -15.57 -21.68
C GLU A 354 -14.05 -15.11 -23.15
N MET A 355 -15.26 -15.09 -23.73
CA MET A 355 -15.48 -14.58 -25.09
C MET A 355 -15.01 -13.12 -25.23
N ILE A 356 -15.34 -12.28 -24.23
CA ILE A 356 -14.93 -10.86 -24.21
C ILE A 356 -13.42 -10.75 -23.98
N ALA A 357 -12.86 -11.48 -23.02
CA ALA A 357 -11.46 -11.38 -22.64
C ALA A 357 -10.48 -11.86 -23.72
N THR A 358 -10.93 -12.83 -24.54
CA THR A 358 -10.10 -13.39 -25.61
C THR A 358 -10.23 -12.65 -26.94
N HIS A 359 -11.16 -11.68 -27.04
CA HIS A 359 -11.34 -10.91 -28.26
C HIS A 359 -10.19 -9.90 -28.46
N PRO A 360 -9.54 -9.85 -29.63
CA PRO A 360 -8.32 -9.08 -29.85
C PRO A 360 -8.49 -7.56 -29.73
N ASP A 361 -9.71 -7.05 -29.93
CA ASP A 361 -9.99 -5.62 -29.85
C ASP A 361 -10.34 -5.16 -28.42
N VAL A 362 -10.52 -6.08 -27.47
CA VAL A 362 -10.82 -5.78 -26.07
C VAL A 362 -9.53 -5.72 -25.27
N HIS A 363 -9.29 -4.59 -24.60
CA HIS A 363 -8.08 -4.37 -23.85
C HIS A 363 -8.29 -4.47 -22.34
N ALA A 364 -9.52 -4.26 -21.87
CA ALA A 364 -9.90 -4.41 -20.46
C ALA A 364 -11.40 -4.74 -20.34
N ILE A 365 -11.76 -5.41 -19.25
CA ILE A 365 -13.14 -5.68 -18.87
C ILE A 365 -13.38 -5.12 -17.48
N ILE A 366 -14.48 -4.40 -17.32
CA ILE A 366 -15.01 -4.04 -16.02
C ILE A 366 -16.26 -4.91 -15.78
N TYR A 367 -16.12 -5.91 -14.90
CA TYR A 367 -17.24 -6.75 -14.52
C TYR A 367 -17.87 -6.28 -13.22
N LEU A 368 -19.19 -6.10 -13.23
CA LEU A 368 -19.98 -5.62 -12.10
C LEU A 368 -21.03 -6.69 -11.72
N GLY A 369 -20.84 -7.26 -10.53
CA GLY A 369 -21.82 -8.25 -10.04
C GLY A 369 -21.25 -9.44 -9.28
N ILE A 370 -19.91 -9.56 -9.14
CA ILE A 370 -19.31 -10.60 -8.28
C ILE A 370 -19.77 -10.38 -6.84
N GLY A 371 -20.13 -11.46 -6.17
CA GLY A 371 -20.48 -11.45 -4.76
C GLY A 371 -21.87 -10.94 -4.42
N ILE A 372 -22.70 -10.48 -5.39
CA ILE A 372 -24.05 -10.00 -5.10
C ILE A 372 -24.89 -11.11 -4.47
N GLN A 373 -24.92 -12.30 -5.09
CA GLN A 373 -25.78 -13.38 -4.63
C GLN A 373 -25.25 -14.06 -3.37
N SER A 374 -23.95 -14.22 -3.22
CA SER A 374 -23.35 -14.73 -1.98
C SER A 374 -23.59 -13.78 -0.81
N ASN A 375 -23.42 -12.47 -1.03
CA ASN A 375 -23.73 -11.46 -0.02
C ASN A 375 -25.21 -11.46 0.37
N GLN A 376 -26.12 -11.51 -0.61
CA GLN A 376 -27.55 -11.62 -0.35
C GLN A 376 -27.89 -12.87 0.48
N ALA A 377 -27.30 -14.02 0.14
CA ALA A 377 -27.50 -15.25 0.87
C ALA A 377 -26.99 -15.16 2.33
N ARG A 378 -25.84 -14.52 2.55
CA ARG A 378 -25.30 -14.24 3.89
C ARG A 378 -26.24 -13.34 4.70
N LEU A 379 -26.72 -12.25 4.13
CA LEU A 379 -27.67 -11.34 4.78
C LEU A 379 -28.99 -12.03 5.12
N MET A 380 -29.52 -12.88 4.24
CA MET A 380 -30.70 -13.70 4.52
C MET A 380 -30.46 -14.65 5.69
N ARG A 381 -29.29 -15.28 5.77
CA ARG A 381 -28.90 -16.13 6.90
C ARG A 381 -28.81 -15.35 8.21
N GLU A 382 -28.19 -14.17 8.19
CA GLU A 382 -28.08 -13.26 9.35
C GLU A 382 -29.46 -12.76 9.81
N GLY A 383 -30.39 -12.56 8.91
CA GLY A 383 -31.78 -12.18 9.18
C GLY A 383 -32.60 -13.22 9.92
N GLY A 384 -32.10 -14.44 10.06
CA GLY A 384 -32.59 -15.45 11.03
C GLY A 384 -33.93 -16.10 10.74
N PHE A 385 -34.48 -15.95 9.55
CA PHE A 385 -35.79 -16.52 9.20
C PHE A 385 -35.65 -17.80 8.33
N HIS A 386 -34.97 -18.83 8.84
CA HIS A 386 -34.81 -20.08 8.09
C HIS A 386 -34.86 -21.33 8.95
N PRO A 387 -35.83 -22.24 8.76
CA PRO A 387 -36.05 -23.37 9.68
C PRO A 387 -35.12 -24.57 9.48
N ASP A 388 -34.30 -24.65 8.40
CA ASP A 388 -33.68 -25.93 8.01
C ASP A 388 -32.23 -25.85 7.51
N HIS A 389 -31.40 -24.91 7.92
CA HIS A 389 -30.01 -24.75 7.46
C HIS A 389 -29.83 -24.71 5.90
N GLY A 390 -30.89 -24.54 5.14
CA GLY A 390 -30.84 -24.46 3.65
C GLY A 390 -29.99 -23.25 3.20
N LEU A 391 -30.05 -22.16 3.96
CA LEU A 391 -29.26 -20.96 3.65
C LEU A 391 -27.75 -21.19 3.75
N ASP A 392 -27.27 -22.05 4.65
CA ASP A 392 -25.84 -22.38 4.71
C ASP A 392 -25.36 -23.06 3.43
N ARG A 393 -26.20 -23.93 2.84
CA ARG A 393 -25.94 -24.57 1.55
C ARG A 393 -25.97 -23.56 0.40
N ILE A 394 -26.91 -22.60 0.44
CA ILE A 394 -27.04 -21.54 -0.56
C ILE A 394 -25.82 -20.61 -0.50
N VAL A 395 -25.40 -20.18 0.69
CA VAL A 395 -24.20 -19.38 0.88
C VAL A 395 -22.97 -20.10 0.32
N ALA A 396 -22.70 -21.31 0.77
CA ALA A 396 -21.57 -22.11 0.30
C ALA A 396 -21.61 -22.38 -1.21
N TYR A 397 -22.80 -22.44 -1.78
CA TYR A 397 -23.00 -22.59 -3.20
C TYR A 397 -22.57 -21.31 -3.97
N HIS A 398 -23.08 -20.14 -3.57
CA HIS A 398 -22.75 -18.88 -4.25
C HIS A 398 -21.28 -18.50 -4.06
N GLU A 399 -20.70 -18.75 -2.87
CA GLU A 399 -19.27 -18.54 -2.63
C GLU A 399 -18.41 -19.35 -3.60
N ARG A 400 -18.72 -20.63 -3.82
CA ARG A 400 -18.01 -21.45 -4.83
C ARG A 400 -18.21 -20.96 -6.26
N GLN A 401 -19.35 -20.31 -6.58
CA GLN A 401 -19.52 -19.70 -7.91
C GLN A 401 -18.64 -18.45 -8.07
N ASP A 402 -18.56 -17.62 -7.03
CA ASP A 402 -17.69 -16.44 -7.03
C ASP A 402 -16.20 -16.85 -7.17
N GLU A 403 -15.77 -17.92 -6.48
CA GLU A 403 -14.42 -18.51 -6.61
C GLU A 403 -14.16 -18.99 -8.04
N ARG A 404 -15.06 -19.78 -8.61
CA ARG A 404 -14.95 -20.26 -10.02
C ARG A 404 -14.90 -19.10 -11.01
N PHE A 405 -15.66 -18.05 -10.75
CA PHE A 405 -15.63 -16.86 -11.58
C PHE A 405 -14.28 -16.15 -11.49
N ALA A 406 -13.74 -15.98 -10.28
CA ALA A 406 -12.43 -15.41 -10.09
C ALA A 406 -11.32 -16.23 -10.76
N GLU A 407 -11.40 -17.57 -10.68
CA GLU A 407 -10.48 -18.49 -11.39
C GLU A 407 -10.57 -18.34 -12.92
N ALA A 408 -11.75 -18.15 -13.47
CA ALA A 408 -11.93 -17.97 -14.91
C ALA A 408 -11.47 -16.59 -15.41
N ALA A 409 -11.40 -15.59 -14.52
CA ALA A 409 -10.93 -14.25 -14.83
C ALA A 409 -9.39 -14.13 -14.79
N HIS A 410 -8.69 -15.08 -14.16
CA HIS A 410 -7.25 -15.19 -14.11
C HIS A 410 -6.70 -16.04 -15.26
#